data_87a5c3843ad1fea134c24fcafb08652f
#
_entry.id   87a5c3843ad1fea134c24fcafb08652f
#
_cell.length_a   1.000
_cell.length_b   1.000
_cell.length_c   1.000
_cell.angle_alpha   90.00
_cell.angle_beta   90.00
_cell.angle_gamma   90.00
#
_symmetry.space_group_name_H-M   'P 1'
#
loop_
_entity.id
_entity.type
_entity.pdbx_description
1 polymer ?
#
loop_
_entity_poly.entity_id
_entity_poly.type
_entity_poly.pdbx_seq_one_letter_code
_entity_poly.pdbx_strand_id
1 'polypeptide(L)'
;DIRWHRCDIKATTLLANVLARARASDEDVDDAILVRDGTAMEGTASNLFIVHDGLLITPPEGTELLSGITRDLVLELAQEAGVPYAQASIGSDELEQADEIWLTSSTREIAAVVQLNGRQVGAGVPGPLWHRMDALFQACKVRLRQGEECHDD
;
A
#
# COMPACT_ATOMS: atom_id res chain seq x y z
N ASP A 1 -5.20 -7.22 14.32
CA ASP A 1 -3.83 -7.62 13.96
C ASP A 1 -3.24 -8.45 15.11
N ILE A 2 -2.87 -9.70 14.84
CA ILE A 2 -2.32 -10.66 15.80
C ILE A 2 -0.81 -10.88 15.61
N ARG A 3 -0.16 -10.08 14.78
CA ARG A 3 1.27 -10.19 14.55
C ARG A 3 2.07 -9.75 15.79
N TRP A 4 3.31 -10.20 15.90
CA TRP A 4 4.25 -9.71 16.91
C TRP A 4 4.65 -8.23 16.68
N HIS A 5 5.37 -7.63 17.64
CA HIS A 5 5.79 -6.22 17.56
C HIS A 5 7.15 -5.99 16.85
N ARG A 6 7.54 -6.91 15.97
CA ARG A 6 8.74 -6.80 15.14
C ARG A 6 8.40 -7.20 13.70
N CYS A 7 7.36 -6.55 13.15
CA CYS A 7 6.90 -6.75 11.77
C CYS A 7 7.90 -6.25 10.74
N ASP A 8 8.85 -5.38 11.15
CA ASP A 8 10.00 -4.93 10.38
C ASP A 8 10.94 -6.07 9.97
N ILE A 9 10.90 -7.21 10.67
CA ILE A 9 11.71 -8.38 10.36
C ILE A 9 10.98 -9.29 9.38
N LYS A 10 11.52 -9.41 8.17
CA LYS A 10 11.02 -10.34 7.16
C LYS A 10 11.41 -11.78 7.50
N ALA A 11 10.58 -12.45 8.30
CA ALA A 11 10.76 -13.89 8.60
C ALA A 11 10.22 -14.76 7.47
N THR A 12 10.79 -15.95 7.29
CA THR A 12 10.37 -16.89 6.23
C THR A 12 8.97 -17.45 6.43
N THR A 13 8.54 -17.62 7.67
CA THR A 13 7.24 -18.22 7.99
C THR A 13 6.09 -17.23 7.94
N LEU A 14 6.26 -15.98 8.43
CA LEU A 14 5.22 -14.94 8.50
C LEU A 14 3.83 -15.50 8.87
N LEU A 15 3.79 -16.39 9.90
CA LEU A 15 2.62 -17.22 10.20
C LEU A 15 1.34 -16.38 10.40
N ALA A 16 1.41 -15.29 11.15
CA ALA A 16 0.25 -14.44 11.39
C ALA A 16 -0.29 -13.78 10.10
N ASN A 17 0.62 -13.40 9.19
CA ASN A 17 0.25 -12.88 7.86
C ASN A 17 -0.41 -13.97 7.00
N VAL A 18 0.14 -15.19 7.03
CA VAL A 18 -0.44 -16.35 6.33
C VAL A 18 -1.84 -16.66 6.85
N LEU A 19 -2.04 -16.66 8.17
CA LEU A 19 -3.37 -16.87 8.76
C LEU A 19 -4.36 -15.77 8.40
N ALA A 20 -3.93 -14.50 8.39
CA ALA A 20 -4.76 -13.39 7.96
C ALA A 20 -5.15 -13.52 6.48
N ARG A 21 -4.21 -13.94 5.63
CA ARG A 21 -4.45 -14.18 4.21
C ARG A 21 -5.40 -15.35 3.98
N ALA A 22 -5.23 -16.46 4.72
CA ALA A 22 -6.12 -17.60 4.64
C ALA A 22 -7.55 -17.21 5.01
N ARG A 23 -7.72 -16.44 6.09
CA ARG A 23 -9.02 -15.92 6.50
C ARG A 23 -9.66 -15.02 5.44
N ALA A 24 -8.90 -14.13 4.80
CA ALA A 24 -9.39 -13.32 3.69
C ALA A 24 -9.89 -14.21 2.53
N SER A 25 -9.14 -15.26 2.21
CA SER A 25 -9.54 -16.23 1.19
C SER A 25 -10.83 -17.00 1.56
N ASP A 26 -10.99 -17.38 2.83
CA ASP A 26 -12.20 -18.06 3.30
C ASP A 26 -13.45 -17.15 3.24
N GLU A 27 -13.25 -15.83 3.33
CA GLU A 27 -14.30 -14.82 3.21
C GLU A 27 -14.48 -14.31 1.74
N ASP A 28 -13.82 -14.94 0.76
CA ASP A 28 -13.86 -14.60 -0.68
C ASP A 28 -13.48 -13.14 -0.97
N VAL A 29 -12.44 -12.64 -0.27
CA VAL A 29 -11.87 -11.32 -0.49
C VAL A 29 -10.39 -11.41 -0.89
N ASP A 30 -9.93 -10.43 -1.69
CA ASP A 30 -8.60 -10.45 -2.29
C ASP A 30 -7.45 -10.26 -1.29
N ASP A 31 -7.67 -9.50 -0.22
CA ASP A 31 -6.68 -9.23 0.81
C ASP A 31 -7.35 -8.73 2.10
N ALA A 32 -6.58 -8.56 3.17
CA ALA A 32 -7.04 -7.92 4.40
C ALA A 32 -6.05 -6.83 4.81
N ILE A 33 -6.58 -5.67 5.21
CA ILE A 33 -5.80 -4.60 5.84
C ILE A 33 -5.72 -4.90 7.33
N LEU A 34 -4.52 -4.95 7.85
CA LEU A 34 -4.24 -5.28 9.26
C LEU A 34 -4.34 -4.01 10.10
N VAL A 35 -5.24 -4.02 11.07
CA VAL A 35 -5.50 -2.89 11.95
C VAL A 35 -5.11 -3.28 13.38
N ARG A 36 -4.36 -2.42 14.06
CA ARG A 36 -3.94 -2.56 15.45
C ARG A 36 -4.31 -1.31 16.23
N ASP A 37 -5.06 -1.49 17.32
CA ASP A 37 -5.46 -0.38 18.19
C ASP A 37 -6.07 0.81 17.43
N GLY A 38 -6.93 0.52 16.45
CA GLY A 38 -7.59 1.52 15.62
C GLY A 38 -6.72 2.15 14.54
N THR A 39 -5.48 1.68 14.35
CA THR A 39 -4.54 2.19 13.33
C THR A 39 -4.32 1.14 12.25
N ALA A 40 -4.48 1.52 11.00
CA ALA A 40 -4.20 0.68 9.84
C ALA A 40 -2.69 0.62 9.59
N MET A 41 -2.16 -0.59 9.46
CA MET A 41 -0.71 -0.83 9.33
C MET A 41 -0.33 -1.16 7.88
N GLU A 42 -0.73 -2.31 7.38
CA GLU A 42 -0.38 -2.83 6.06
C GLU A 42 -1.37 -3.92 5.64
N GLY A 43 -1.27 -4.42 4.41
CA GLY A 43 -1.97 -5.63 3.97
C GLY A 43 -1.32 -6.91 4.50
N THR A 44 -1.85 -8.07 4.12
CA THR A 44 -1.28 -9.36 4.58
C THR A 44 0.12 -9.64 4.02
N ALA A 45 0.46 -9.09 2.85
CA ALA A 45 1.77 -9.19 2.20
C ALA A 45 2.06 -7.94 1.35
N SER A 46 1.60 -6.77 1.76
CA SER A 46 1.63 -5.53 1.00
C SER A 46 1.63 -4.32 1.93
N ASN A 47 2.21 -3.21 1.49
CA ASN A 47 2.12 -1.94 2.22
C ASN A 47 0.87 -1.16 1.82
N LEU A 48 0.37 -0.35 2.74
CA LEU A 48 -0.84 0.44 2.59
C LEU A 48 -0.51 1.87 2.19
N PHE A 49 -1.29 2.39 1.25
CA PHE A 49 -1.41 3.80 0.94
C PHE A 49 -2.88 4.20 0.91
N ILE A 50 -3.17 5.42 1.31
CA ILE A 50 -4.46 6.07 1.06
C ILE A 50 -4.25 7.41 0.36
N VAL A 51 -5.27 7.89 -0.30
CA VAL A 51 -5.35 9.27 -0.80
C VAL A 51 -6.50 9.96 -0.08
N HIS A 52 -6.24 11.13 0.46
CA HIS A 52 -7.23 11.99 1.07
C HIS A 52 -7.01 13.43 0.61
N ASP A 53 -8.00 14.03 -0.02
CA ASP A 53 -7.91 15.40 -0.58
C ASP A 53 -6.65 15.62 -1.46
N GLY A 54 -6.28 14.60 -2.24
CA GLY A 54 -5.12 14.64 -3.14
C GLY A 54 -3.75 14.46 -2.46
N LEU A 55 -3.71 14.26 -1.14
CA LEU A 55 -2.51 13.90 -0.39
C LEU A 55 -2.36 12.37 -0.34
N LEU A 56 -1.22 11.85 -0.79
CA LEU A 56 -0.86 10.44 -0.66
C LEU A 56 -0.30 10.17 0.73
N ILE A 57 -0.88 9.24 1.48
CA ILE A 57 -0.48 8.94 2.85
C ILE A 57 -0.16 7.46 2.98
N THR A 58 0.94 7.14 3.65
CA THR A 58 1.32 5.76 4.01
C THR A 58 1.80 5.74 5.47
N PRO A 59 1.59 4.65 6.22
CA PRO A 59 2.14 4.53 7.56
C PRO A 59 3.65 4.71 7.58
N PRO A 60 4.21 5.38 8.60
CA PRO A 60 5.65 5.58 8.74
C PRO A 60 6.36 4.25 8.98
N GLU A 61 7.64 4.19 8.62
CA GLU A 61 8.47 3.03 8.96
C GLU A 61 8.58 2.86 10.47
N GLY A 62 8.64 1.61 10.89
CA GLY A 62 8.72 1.25 12.30
C GLY A 62 8.64 -0.25 12.50
N THR A 63 8.51 -0.66 13.75
CA THR A 63 8.45 -2.09 14.10
C THR A 63 7.09 -2.74 13.79
N GLU A 64 6.09 -1.95 13.42
CA GLU A 64 4.71 -2.40 13.26
C GLU A 64 4.37 -2.83 11.82
N LEU A 65 5.25 -2.56 10.86
CA LEU A 65 5.09 -2.94 9.45
C LEU A 65 6.43 -3.29 8.80
N LEU A 66 6.36 -4.01 7.67
CA LEU A 66 7.54 -4.30 6.87
C LEU A 66 7.72 -3.20 5.81
N SER A 67 8.88 -2.50 5.83
CA SER A 67 9.22 -1.57 4.77
C SER A 67 9.47 -2.34 3.46
N GLY A 68 8.62 -2.10 2.46
CA GLY A 68 8.65 -2.79 1.18
C GLY A 68 9.33 -1.95 0.10
N ILE A 69 10.19 -2.56 -0.71
CA ILE A 69 10.89 -1.88 -1.82
C ILE A 69 9.92 -1.23 -2.82
N THR A 70 8.74 -1.82 -3.04
CA THR A 70 7.71 -1.21 -3.91
C THR A 70 7.10 0.03 -3.26
N ARG A 71 6.93 0.04 -1.94
CA ARG A 71 6.50 1.22 -1.19
C ARG A 71 7.49 2.36 -1.35
N ASP A 72 8.77 2.06 -1.17
CA ASP A 72 9.83 3.06 -1.23
C ASP A 72 9.93 3.66 -2.65
N LEU A 73 9.87 2.82 -3.68
CA LEU A 73 9.84 3.29 -5.08
C LEU A 73 8.60 4.19 -5.37
N VAL A 74 7.43 3.86 -4.81
CA VAL A 74 6.24 4.72 -4.96
C VAL A 74 6.46 6.10 -4.33
N LEU A 75 7.11 6.17 -3.15
CA LEU A 75 7.43 7.43 -2.50
C LEU A 75 8.47 8.25 -3.29
N GLU A 76 9.50 7.60 -3.82
CA GLU A 76 10.50 8.24 -4.69
C GLU A 76 9.84 8.83 -5.94
N LEU A 77 9.04 8.05 -6.66
CA LEU A 77 8.30 8.53 -7.84
C LEU A 77 7.30 9.65 -7.51
N ALA A 78 6.65 9.58 -6.34
CA ALA A 78 5.76 10.66 -5.89
C ALA A 78 6.53 11.96 -5.66
N GLN A 79 7.69 11.87 -5.01
CA GLN A 79 8.56 13.02 -4.78
C GLN A 79 9.03 13.66 -6.08
N GLU A 80 9.51 12.87 -7.03
CA GLU A 80 10.01 13.35 -8.33
C GLU A 80 8.91 14.00 -9.17
N ALA A 81 7.73 13.38 -9.17
CA ALA A 81 6.58 13.89 -9.91
C ALA A 81 5.85 15.08 -9.23
N GLY A 82 6.34 15.53 -8.06
CA GLY A 82 5.70 16.60 -7.29
C GLY A 82 4.31 16.21 -6.78
N VAL A 83 4.06 14.92 -6.51
CA VAL A 83 2.85 14.45 -5.84
C VAL A 83 3.01 14.69 -4.35
N PRO A 84 2.10 15.43 -3.70
CA PRO A 84 2.18 15.63 -2.27
C PRO A 84 1.99 14.31 -1.53
N TYR A 85 2.89 13.99 -0.62
CA TYR A 85 2.79 12.77 0.20
C TYR A 85 3.20 13.02 1.64
N ALA A 86 2.73 12.15 2.52
CA ALA A 86 3.10 12.12 3.93
C ALA A 86 3.31 10.68 4.42
N GLN A 87 4.24 10.49 5.33
CA GLN A 87 4.35 9.29 6.14
C GLN A 87 3.72 9.58 7.51
N ALA A 88 2.50 9.09 7.71
CA ALA A 88 1.71 9.36 8.90
C ALA A 88 0.84 8.15 9.27
N SER A 89 0.46 8.04 10.53
CA SER A 89 -0.48 7.02 10.99
C SER A 89 -1.84 7.22 10.32
N ILE A 90 -2.47 6.14 9.92
CA ILE A 90 -3.79 6.12 9.28
C ILE A 90 -4.78 5.52 10.26
N GLY A 91 -5.72 6.30 10.76
CA GLY A 91 -6.80 5.82 11.61
C GLY A 91 -7.81 4.96 10.84
N SER A 92 -8.51 4.06 11.52
CA SER A 92 -9.55 3.24 10.89
C SER A 92 -10.65 4.09 10.23
N ASP A 93 -11.05 5.20 10.85
CA ASP A 93 -12.06 6.10 10.28
C ASP A 93 -11.52 6.83 9.04
N GLU A 94 -10.24 7.22 9.06
CA GLU A 94 -9.56 7.85 7.94
C GLU A 94 -9.43 6.88 6.76
N LEU A 95 -9.10 5.62 7.04
CA LEU A 95 -9.06 4.56 6.04
C LEU A 95 -10.43 4.38 5.36
N GLU A 96 -11.53 4.39 6.14
CA GLU A 96 -12.89 4.22 5.61
C GLU A 96 -13.39 5.43 4.80
N GLN A 97 -12.81 6.61 5.01
CA GLN A 97 -13.16 7.87 4.35
C GLN A 97 -12.18 8.24 3.23
N ALA A 98 -11.19 7.41 2.95
CA ALA A 98 -10.20 7.68 1.91
C ALA A 98 -10.84 7.77 0.51
N ASP A 99 -10.35 8.71 -0.31
CA ASP A 99 -10.75 8.86 -1.71
C ASP A 99 -10.23 7.69 -2.55
N GLU A 100 -9.01 7.23 -2.25
CA GLU A 100 -8.38 6.06 -2.87
C GLU A 100 -7.63 5.25 -1.81
N ILE A 101 -7.58 3.94 -1.97
CA ILE A 101 -6.78 3.03 -1.15
C ILE A 101 -5.96 2.14 -2.08
N TRP A 102 -4.66 1.98 -1.79
CA TRP A 102 -3.78 1.12 -2.58
C TRP A 102 -3.02 0.16 -1.67
N LEU A 103 -2.74 -1.03 -2.20
CA LEU A 103 -1.82 -2.00 -1.62
C LEU A 103 -0.64 -2.21 -2.57
N THR A 104 0.59 -2.07 -2.06
CA THR A 104 1.80 -2.22 -2.87
C THR A 104 2.60 -3.45 -2.48
N SER A 105 3.05 -4.20 -3.47
CA SER A 105 3.92 -5.36 -3.28
C SER A 105 4.71 -5.68 -4.54
N SER A 106 5.76 -6.48 -4.43
CA SER A 106 6.57 -6.88 -5.59
C SER A 106 5.81 -7.67 -6.64
N THR A 107 4.71 -8.34 -6.28
CA THR A 107 3.93 -9.18 -7.18
C THR A 107 2.72 -8.48 -7.78
N ARG A 108 2.10 -7.55 -7.05
CA ARG A 108 0.90 -6.82 -7.49
C ARG A 108 1.20 -5.37 -7.88
N GLU A 109 2.45 -4.93 -7.68
CA GLU A 109 2.87 -3.55 -7.94
C GLU A 109 2.02 -2.56 -7.12
N ILE A 110 1.22 -1.73 -7.75
CA ILE A 110 0.27 -0.82 -7.11
C ILE A 110 -1.15 -1.34 -7.36
N ALA A 111 -1.71 -2.06 -6.43
CA ALA A 111 -3.07 -2.59 -6.54
C ALA A 111 -4.08 -1.61 -5.94
N ALA A 112 -5.02 -1.12 -6.74
CA ALA A 112 -6.12 -0.30 -6.25
C ALA A 112 -7.13 -1.15 -5.48
N VAL A 113 -7.52 -0.69 -4.29
CA VAL A 113 -8.62 -1.25 -3.50
C VAL A 113 -9.89 -0.50 -3.86
N VAL A 114 -10.77 -1.12 -4.61
CA VAL A 114 -12.02 -0.49 -5.08
C VAL A 114 -13.23 -0.76 -4.17
N GLN A 115 -13.06 -1.68 -3.24
CA GLN A 115 -14.07 -2.02 -2.23
C GLN A 115 -13.38 -2.34 -0.90
N LEU A 116 -13.87 -1.77 0.20
CA LEU A 116 -13.42 -2.03 1.56
C LEU A 116 -14.64 -2.41 2.42
N ASN A 117 -14.59 -3.57 3.09
CA ASN A 117 -15.68 -4.06 3.94
C ASN A 117 -17.08 -4.04 3.27
N GLY A 118 -17.13 -4.38 1.97
CA GLY A 118 -18.38 -4.36 1.19
C GLY A 118 -18.84 -2.99 0.71
N ARG A 119 -18.13 -1.90 1.03
CA ARG A 119 -18.41 -0.53 0.58
C ARG A 119 -17.45 -0.14 -0.53
N GLN A 120 -17.94 0.59 -1.51
CA GLN A 120 -17.09 1.17 -2.55
C GLN A 120 -16.11 2.20 -1.95
N VAL A 121 -14.87 2.17 -2.43
CA VAL A 121 -13.86 3.20 -2.19
C VAL A 121 -13.95 4.18 -3.36
N GLY A 122 -14.10 5.47 -3.05
CA GLY A 122 -14.25 6.49 -4.08
C GLY A 122 -15.39 6.17 -5.06
N ALA A 123 -15.07 6.11 -6.34
CA ALA A 123 -16.03 5.75 -7.41
C ALA A 123 -16.16 4.22 -7.66
N GLY A 124 -15.51 3.38 -6.87
CA GLY A 124 -15.49 1.92 -7.06
C GLY A 124 -14.60 1.47 -8.23
N VAL A 125 -13.71 2.33 -8.68
CA VAL A 125 -12.70 2.08 -9.73
C VAL A 125 -11.39 2.73 -9.30
N PRO A 126 -10.22 2.36 -9.87
CA PRO A 126 -8.97 3.04 -9.59
C PRO A 126 -9.09 4.56 -9.80
N GLY A 127 -8.62 5.32 -8.82
CA GLY A 127 -8.78 6.77 -8.84
C GLY A 127 -7.74 7.51 -9.68
N PRO A 128 -7.89 8.84 -9.84
CA PRO A 128 -7.02 9.63 -10.72
C PRO A 128 -5.57 9.66 -10.27
N LEU A 129 -5.30 9.66 -8.96
CA LEU A 129 -3.93 9.64 -8.47
C LEU A 129 -3.30 8.25 -8.65
N TRP A 130 -4.08 7.19 -8.49
CA TRP A 130 -3.63 5.83 -8.82
C TRP A 130 -3.17 5.74 -10.28
N HIS A 131 -3.99 6.21 -11.23
CA HIS A 131 -3.64 6.18 -12.65
C HIS A 131 -2.34 6.94 -12.95
N ARG A 132 -2.14 8.09 -12.31
CA ARG A 132 -0.91 8.88 -12.44
C ARG A 132 0.30 8.10 -11.92
N MET A 133 0.20 7.54 -10.73
CA MET A 133 1.30 6.83 -10.08
C MET A 133 1.60 5.49 -10.75
N ASP A 134 0.58 4.77 -11.22
CA ASP A 134 0.80 3.55 -12.00
C ASP A 134 1.52 3.85 -13.32
N ALA A 135 1.15 4.91 -14.02
CA ALA A 135 1.86 5.31 -15.24
C ALA A 135 3.35 5.62 -15.01
N LEU A 136 3.68 6.34 -13.92
CA LEU A 136 5.07 6.61 -13.52
C LEU A 136 5.80 5.32 -13.17
N PHE A 137 5.17 4.43 -12.42
CA PHE A 137 5.74 3.13 -12.04
C PHE A 137 6.03 2.26 -13.26
N GLN A 138 5.11 2.18 -14.23
CA GLN A 138 5.32 1.42 -15.47
C GLN A 138 6.42 2.04 -16.33
N ALA A 139 6.52 3.37 -16.42
CA ALA A 139 7.59 4.07 -17.12
C ALA A 139 8.96 3.76 -16.50
N CYS A 140 9.08 3.83 -15.16
CA CYS A 140 10.29 3.44 -14.44
C CYS A 140 10.71 1.99 -14.77
N LYS A 141 9.77 1.04 -14.77
CA LYS A 141 10.05 -0.35 -15.12
C LYS A 141 10.58 -0.51 -16.55
N VAL A 142 10.09 0.27 -17.49
CA VAL A 142 10.59 0.26 -18.88
C VAL A 142 12.06 0.72 -18.91
N ARG A 143 12.39 1.82 -18.24
CA ARG A 143 13.77 2.35 -18.13
C ARG A 143 14.71 1.32 -17.51
N LEU A 144 14.34 0.74 -16.38
CA LEU A 144 15.13 -0.30 -15.71
C LEU A 144 15.41 -1.52 -16.61
N ARG A 145 14.43 -1.94 -17.43
CA ARG A 145 14.64 -3.03 -18.39
C ARG A 145 15.61 -2.67 -19.52
N GLN A 146 15.77 -1.39 -19.80
CA GLN A 146 16.72 -0.85 -20.79
C GLN A 146 18.11 -0.61 -20.19
N GLY A 147 18.28 -0.85 -18.88
CA GLY A 147 19.53 -0.64 -18.15
C GLY A 147 19.75 0.83 -17.77
N GLU A 148 18.68 1.63 -17.77
CA GLU A 148 18.66 3.02 -17.33
C GLU A 148 18.23 3.10 -15.87
N GLU A 149 18.59 4.19 -15.18
CA GLU A 149 18.07 4.45 -13.83
C GLU A 149 16.62 4.91 -13.86
N CYS A 150 15.87 4.68 -12.78
CA CYS A 150 14.50 5.13 -12.67
C CYS A 150 14.40 6.65 -12.58
N HIS A 151 15.46 7.29 -12.10
CA HIS A 151 15.55 8.71 -11.79
C HIS A 151 16.29 9.46 -12.90
N ASP A 152 15.86 10.67 -13.22
CA ASP A 152 16.65 11.63 -13.96
C ASP A 152 17.61 12.32 -12.97
N ASP A 153 18.94 12.35 -13.27
CA ASP A 153 19.97 13.07 -12.51
C ASP A 153 19.68 14.59 -12.42
#